data_70ef13a5ebd8fac28a9380273b9d1071
#
_entry.id   70ef13a5ebd8fac28a9380273b9d1071
#
_cell.length_a   1.000
_cell.length_b   1.000
_cell.length_c   1.000
_cell.angle_alpha   90.00
_cell.angle_beta   90.00
_cell.angle_gamma   90.00
#
_symmetry.space_group_name_H-M   'P 1'
#
loop_
_entity.id
_entity.type
_entity.pdbx_description
1 polymer ?
#
loop_
_entity_poly.entity_id
_entity_poly.type
_entity_poly.pdbx_seq_one_letter_code
_entity_poly.pdbx_strand_id
1 'polypeptide(L)' 'KPISLGTWTVTESGGSLYFAAGGVNKMKLDASGNLDVAGSVNTNATIT' A
#
# COMPACT_ATOMS: atom_id res chain seq x y z
N LYS A 1 -10.65 3.27 9.66
CA LYS A 1 -9.98 2.55 10.75
C LYS A 1 -8.85 1.69 10.20
N PRO A 2 -7.60 1.96 10.60
CA PRO A 2 -6.47 1.23 10.01
C PRO A 2 -6.42 -0.23 10.47
N ILE A 3 -5.88 -1.06 9.58
CA ILE A 3 -5.57 -2.45 9.89
C ILE A 3 -4.08 -2.51 10.19
N SER A 4 -3.74 -2.95 11.38
CA SER A 4 -2.33 -3.04 11.80
C SER A 4 -1.83 -4.47 11.67
N LEU A 5 -0.69 -4.62 10.99
CA LEU A 5 -0.06 -5.93 10.74
C LEU A 5 1.42 -5.81 11.10
N GLY A 6 1.73 -5.81 12.39
CA GLY A 6 3.10 -5.57 12.84
C GLY A 6 3.54 -4.16 12.47
N THR A 7 4.57 -4.04 11.63
CA THR A 7 5.02 -2.72 11.17
C THR A 7 4.23 -2.19 9.98
N TRP A 8 3.35 -3.01 9.43
CA TRP A 8 2.52 -2.61 8.29
C TRP A 8 1.15 -2.14 8.74
N THR A 9 0.62 -1.17 8.02
CA THR A 9 -0.76 -0.73 8.23
C THR A 9 -1.44 -0.57 6.88
N VAL A 10 -2.75 -0.81 6.86
CA VAL A 10 -3.61 -0.54 5.70
C VAL A 10 -4.64 0.47 6.16
N THR A 11 -4.68 1.62 5.50
CA THR A 11 -5.52 2.75 5.91
C THR A 11 -6.28 3.31 4.73
N GLU A 12 -7.57 3.54 4.92
CA GLU A 12 -8.37 4.24 3.92
C GLU A 12 -8.42 5.72 4.31
N SER A 13 -8.15 6.62 3.37
CA SER A 13 -8.20 8.05 3.61
C SER A 13 -8.57 8.77 2.31
N GLY A 14 -9.63 9.55 2.36
CA GLY A 14 -10.07 10.33 1.21
C GLY A 14 -10.43 9.49 -0.01
N GLY A 15 -10.88 8.26 0.19
CA GLY A 15 -11.24 7.36 -0.89
C GLY A 15 -10.09 6.55 -1.44
N SER A 16 -8.89 6.71 -0.88
CA SER A 16 -7.72 5.94 -1.30
C SER A 16 -7.32 4.97 -0.21
N LEU A 17 -6.78 3.83 -0.63
CA LEU A 17 -6.31 2.80 0.29
C LEU A 17 -4.78 2.83 0.31
N TYR A 18 -4.23 3.09 1.48
CA TYR A 18 -2.78 3.24 1.65
C TYR A 18 -2.18 2.03 2.33
N PHE A 19 -1.04 1.59 1.82
CA PHE A 19 -0.25 0.51 2.42
C PHE A 19 1.04 1.13 2.94
N ALA A 20 1.24 1.07 4.24
CA ALA A 20 2.39 1.71 4.87
C ALA A 20 3.22 0.71 5.63
N ALA A 21 4.53 0.94 5.66
CA ALA A 21 5.46 0.16 6.46
C ALA A 21 6.31 1.12 7.28
N GLY A 22 6.38 0.89 8.58
CA GLY A 22 7.14 1.75 9.47
C GLY A 22 6.65 3.19 9.48
N GLY A 23 5.36 3.42 9.24
CA GLY A 23 4.79 4.75 9.20
C GLY A 23 4.97 5.49 7.89
N VAL A 24 5.57 4.84 6.89
CA VAL A 24 5.79 5.44 5.57
C VAL A 24 4.90 4.76 4.54
N ASN A 25 4.13 5.54 3.80
CA ASN A 25 3.27 5.00 2.76
C ASN A 25 4.11 4.45 1.62
N LYS A 26 3.87 3.17 1.25
CA LYS A 26 4.63 2.49 0.21
C LYS A 26 3.82 2.31 -1.07
N MET A 27 2.52 2.25 -0.95
CA MET A 27 1.64 1.96 -2.08
C MET A 27 0.27 2.55 -1.80
N LYS A 28 -0.40 3.00 -2.84
CA LYS A 28 -1.75 3.55 -2.72
C LYS A 28 -2.60 3.07 -3.89
N LEU A 29 -3.80 2.63 -3.61
CA LEU A 29 -4.80 2.32 -4.63
C LEU A 29 -5.95 3.31 -4.46
N ASP A 30 -6.21 4.11 -5.48
CA ASP A 30 -7.28 5.10 -5.38
C ASP A 30 -8.63 4.55 -5.84
N ALA A 31 -9.69 5.33 -5.62
CA ALA A 31 -11.04 4.87 -5.92
C ALA A 31 -11.30 4.74 -7.42
N SER A 32 -10.47 5.34 -8.25
CA SER A 32 -10.58 5.23 -9.70
C SER A 32 -9.85 4.00 -10.25
N GLY A 33 -9.16 3.27 -9.41
CA GLY A 33 -8.45 2.06 -9.80
C GLY A 33 -7.00 2.27 -10.17
N ASN A 34 -6.45 3.45 -9.89
CA ASN A 34 -5.03 3.72 -10.17
C ASN A 34 -4.17 3.26 -9.00
N LEU A 35 -3.11 2.54 -9.31
CA LEU A 35 -2.19 2.03 -8.31
C LEU A 35 -0.88 2.79 -8.38
N ASP A 36 -0.51 3.44 -7.28
CA ASP A 36 0.74 4.19 -7.16
C ASP A 36 1.67 3.44 -6.21
N VAL A 37 2.90 3.22 -6.65
CA VAL A 37 3.91 2.50 -5.87
C VAL A 37 5.13 3.39 -5.73
N ALA A 38 5.64 3.53 -4.50
CA ALA A 38 6.78 4.40 -4.24
C ALA A 38 8.09 3.85 -4.82
N GLY A 39 8.19 2.55 -4.96
CA GLY A 39 9.36 1.91 -5.54
C GLY A 39 9.05 1.27 -6.88
N SER A 40 9.62 0.10 -7.10
CA SER A 40 9.43 -0.66 -8.35
C SER A 40 8.37 -1.72 -8.20
N VAL A 41 7.68 -2.01 -9.29
CA VAL A 41 6.76 -3.13 -9.35
C VAL A 41 7.48 -4.28 -10.06
N ASN A 42 7.65 -5.39 -9.36
CA ASN A 42 8.29 -6.57 -9.91
C ASN A 42 7.21 -7.58 -10.28
N THR A 43 6.96 -7.73 -11.58
CA THR A 43 5.99 -8.70 -12.06
C THR A 43 6.70 -10.03 -12.30
N ASN A 44 6.00 -11.12 -12.04
CA ASN A 44 6.55 -12.48 -12.15
C ASN A 44 7.73 -12.74 -11.22
N ALA A 45 7.81 -11.99 -10.13
CA ALA A 45 8.86 -12.18 -9.16
C ALA A 45 8.63 -13.48 -8.39
N THR A 46 9.74 -14.12 -7.98
CA THR A 46 9.65 -15.29 -7.11
C THR A 46 9.34 -14.81 -5.69
N ILE A 47 8.27 -15.32 -5.12
CA ILE A 47 7.89 -14.98 -3.75
C ILE A 47 8.51 -16.05 -2.84
N THR A 48 9.65 -15.70 -2.32
CA THR A 48 10.43 -16.55 -1.43
C THR A 48 10.02 -18.02 -1.43
#